data_fe902afb8c4b15a1bd530a5702b6039b
#
_entry.id   fe902afb8c4b15a1bd530a5702b6039b
#
_cell.length_a   1.000
_cell.length_b   1.000
_cell.length_c   1.000
_cell.angle_alpha   90.00
_cell.angle_beta   90.00
_cell.angle_gamma   90.00
#
_symmetry.space_group_name_H-M   'P 1'
#
loop_
_entity.id
_entity.type
_entity.pdbx_description
1 polymer ?
#
loop_
_entity_poly.entity_id
_entity_poly.type
_entity_poly.pdbx_seq_one_letter_code
_entity_poly.pdbx_strand_id
1 'polypeptide(L)'
;MLGRSRCYYKSANDPFDGSKCEITNNLDTVLKKTVSQQMISDVPLGAFLSGGVDSSAIVALMQAQSLRPIKTFTIGFEEAGFNEAGFAKSVAEHINTDHTELYVSSEDALNVIPKLPELYCEPFADSSQIPTFLVSALARQHVTVSLSGDGGDELFCGYNRYVFADKSWKGLNRVPLAVRTLISRSVENFPTGSWNKLFAGIDRMSPRRFNGISWGDKLQKGAQVIGSKDLNDLYMRLVSNWQDPSSVVIGVERHQNKLLIDDPLLAELDDIAKMMAVDTVSYLPDDILVKVDRAAMGVSLETRVPFL
;
A
#
# COMPACT_ATOMS: atom_id res chain seq x y z
N MET A 1 2.52 20.76 -8.90
CA MET A 1 2.90 19.81 -7.83
C MET A 1 3.49 20.49 -6.59
N LEU A 2 4.58 21.23 -6.65
CA LEU A 2 5.24 21.85 -5.46
C LEU A 2 4.33 22.68 -4.53
N GLY A 3 3.28 23.33 -5.02
CA GLY A 3 2.36 24.13 -4.19
C GLY A 3 1.41 23.29 -3.30
N ARG A 4 0.96 22.14 -3.78
CA ARG A 4 0.06 21.23 -3.03
C ARG A 4 0.82 20.52 -1.92
N SER A 5 2.01 20.02 -2.21
CA SER A 5 2.88 19.37 -1.22
C SER A 5 3.20 20.28 -0.04
N ARG A 6 3.52 21.58 -0.32
CA ARG A 6 3.79 22.55 0.74
C ARG A 6 2.56 22.81 1.63
N CYS A 7 1.36 22.86 1.05
CA CYS A 7 0.13 23.06 1.83
C CYS A 7 -0.12 21.87 2.76
N TYR A 8 0.01 20.65 2.25
CA TYR A 8 -0.16 19.43 3.03
C TYR A 8 0.88 19.33 4.16
N TYR A 9 2.17 19.53 3.86
CA TYR A 9 3.24 19.47 4.87
C TYR A 9 3.05 20.51 5.98
N LYS A 10 2.56 21.69 5.64
CA LYS A 10 2.22 22.70 6.64
C LYS A 10 1.10 22.25 7.56
N SER A 11 0.05 21.64 7.02
CA SER A 11 -1.07 21.11 7.80
C SER A 11 -0.66 19.92 8.67
N ALA A 12 0.27 19.06 8.19
CA ALA A 12 0.79 17.93 8.95
C ALA A 12 1.58 18.37 10.21
N ASN A 13 2.14 19.59 10.21
CA ASN A 13 2.84 20.19 11.36
C ASN A 13 1.93 20.96 12.32
N ASP A 14 0.61 20.97 12.09
CA ASP A 14 -0.37 21.60 12.98
C ASP A 14 -1.11 20.51 13.78
N PRO A 15 -0.53 20.00 14.88
CA PRO A 15 -1.09 18.89 15.62
C PRO A 15 -2.39 19.30 16.30
N PHE A 16 -3.37 18.41 16.22
CA PHE A 16 -4.61 18.57 16.97
C PHE A 16 -4.34 18.42 18.47
N ASP A 17 -4.55 19.49 19.24
CA ASP A 17 -4.38 19.51 20.70
C ASP A 17 -5.68 19.06 21.39
N GLY A 18 -5.80 17.78 21.65
CA GLY A 18 -6.99 17.19 22.29
C GLY A 18 -6.74 15.80 22.86
N SER A 19 -7.63 15.37 23.73
CA SER A 19 -7.59 14.00 24.27
C SER A 19 -7.83 12.96 23.16
N LYS A 20 -7.37 11.73 23.38
CA LYS A 20 -7.61 10.62 22.44
C LYS A 20 -9.10 10.44 22.11
N CYS A 21 -9.99 10.67 23.09
CA CYS A 21 -11.43 10.56 22.91
C CYS A 21 -11.95 11.66 21.96
N GLU A 22 -11.50 12.91 22.12
CA GLU A 22 -11.86 14.04 21.26
C GLU A 22 -11.37 13.83 19.84
N ILE A 23 -10.11 13.37 19.67
CA ILE A 23 -9.55 13.05 18.36
C ILE A 23 -10.41 11.97 17.67
N THR A 24 -10.75 10.89 18.38
CA THR A 24 -11.55 9.80 17.81
C THR A 24 -12.96 10.27 17.43
N ASN A 25 -13.62 11.07 18.25
CA ASN A 25 -14.95 11.61 17.97
C ASN A 25 -14.95 12.58 16.78
N ASN A 26 -13.93 13.41 16.67
CA ASN A 26 -13.78 14.32 15.56
C ASN A 26 -13.53 13.56 14.25
N LEU A 27 -12.65 12.56 14.27
CA LEU A 27 -12.40 11.69 13.13
C LEU A 27 -13.68 10.97 12.68
N ASP A 28 -14.40 10.36 13.60
CA ASP A 28 -15.69 9.70 13.33
C ASP A 28 -16.68 10.66 12.67
N THR A 29 -16.76 11.89 13.18
CA THR A 29 -17.65 12.94 12.64
C THR A 29 -17.25 13.33 11.21
N VAL A 30 -15.95 13.52 10.95
CA VAL A 30 -15.44 13.87 9.62
C VAL A 30 -15.68 12.73 8.64
N LEU A 31 -15.35 11.50 9.01
CA LEU A 31 -15.53 10.34 8.14
C LEU A 31 -17.01 10.08 7.83
N LYS A 32 -17.91 10.16 8.82
CA LYS A 32 -19.36 10.05 8.59
C LYS A 32 -19.85 11.08 7.59
N LYS A 33 -19.41 12.33 7.74
CA LYS A 33 -19.77 13.42 6.82
C LYS A 33 -19.26 13.15 5.41
N THR A 34 -17.99 12.77 5.26
CA THR A 34 -17.38 12.51 3.95
C THR A 34 -18.04 11.32 3.26
N VAL A 35 -18.24 10.21 3.98
CA VAL A 35 -18.94 9.04 3.45
C VAL A 35 -20.35 9.41 3.02
N SER A 36 -21.10 10.14 3.83
CA SER A 36 -22.46 10.63 3.49
C SER A 36 -22.48 11.43 2.19
N GLN A 37 -21.53 12.34 2.02
CA GLN A 37 -21.41 13.15 0.80
C GLN A 37 -21.03 12.31 -0.43
N GLN A 38 -20.16 11.32 -0.26
CA GLN A 38 -19.72 10.46 -1.35
C GLN A 38 -20.72 9.32 -1.67
N MET A 39 -21.69 9.08 -0.80
CA MET A 39 -22.83 8.18 -1.07
C MET A 39 -23.92 8.83 -1.94
N ILE A 40 -23.89 10.13 -2.17
CA ILE A 40 -24.88 10.81 -3.03
C ILE A 40 -24.66 10.34 -4.47
N SER A 41 -25.64 9.62 -5.02
CA SER A 41 -25.59 9.08 -6.37
C SER A 41 -27.00 8.88 -6.91
N ASP A 42 -27.21 9.17 -8.19
CA ASP A 42 -28.42 8.87 -8.96
C ASP A 42 -28.36 7.52 -9.67
N VAL A 43 -27.24 6.79 -9.51
CA VAL A 43 -27.01 5.45 -10.06
C VAL A 43 -26.72 4.45 -8.93
N PRO A 44 -26.82 3.13 -9.19
CA PRO A 44 -26.49 2.12 -8.19
C PRO A 44 -25.05 2.27 -7.65
N LEU A 45 -24.93 2.26 -6.33
CA LEU A 45 -23.69 2.48 -5.59
C LEU A 45 -23.36 1.26 -4.70
N GLY A 46 -22.08 0.95 -4.55
CA GLY A 46 -21.56 -0.09 -3.66
C GLY A 46 -20.20 0.26 -3.09
N ALA A 47 -19.49 -0.72 -2.58
CA ALA A 47 -18.14 -0.55 -2.05
C ALA A 47 -17.27 -1.79 -2.26
N PHE A 48 -15.96 -1.58 -2.38
CA PHE A 48 -14.99 -2.66 -2.28
C PHE A 48 -14.79 -3.05 -0.81
N LEU A 49 -14.71 -4.35 -0.54
CA LEU A 49 -14.51 -4.88 0.81
C LEU A 49 -13.44 -5.97 0.78
N SER A 50 -12.26 -5.68 1.32
CA SER A 50 -11.16 -6.66 1.45
C SER A 50 -11.16 -7.39 2.79
N GLY A 51 -11.94 -6.92 3.77
CA GLY A 51 -11.86 -7.37 5.16
C GLY A 51 -10.73 -6.73 5.96
N GLY A 52 -9.93 -5.85 5.34
CA GLY A 52 -8.99 -4.96 6.03
C GLY A 52 -9.72 -3.87 6.82
N VAL A 53 -9.00 -3.21 7.74
CA VAL A 53 -9.58 -2.19 8.64
C VAL A 53 -10.22 -1.04 7.86
N ASP A 54 -9.53 -0.53 6.83
CA ASP A 54 -9.93 0.66 6.10
C ASP A 54 -11.21 0.45 5.30
N SER A 55 -11.25 -0.60 4.46
CA SER A 55 -12.44 -0.95 3.69
C SER A 55 -13.62 -1.30 4.60
N SER A 56 -13.36 -1.99 5.71
CA SER A 56 -14.40 -2.33 6.70
C SER A 56 -14.95 -1.09 7.40
N ALA A 57 -14.11 -0.11 7.74
CA ALA A 57 -14.55 1.15 8.34
C ALA A 57 -15.44 1.94 7.37
N ILE A 58 -15.05 2.06 6.11
CA ILE A 58 -15.88 2.75 5.10
C ILE A 58 -17.21 2.04 4.92
N VAL A 59 -17.23 0.71 4.75
CA VAL A 59 -18.48 -0.06 4.58
C VAL A 59 -19.37 0.04 5.83
N ALA A 60 -18.81 -0.01 7.03
CA ALA A 60 -19.56 0.16 8.27
C ALA A 60 -20.21 1.55 8.37
N LEU A 61 -19.48 2.60 8.00
CA LEU A 61 -20.00 3.97 7.96
C LEU A 61 -21.07 4.16 6.88
N MET A 62 -20.94 3.50 5.73
CA MET A 62 -21.98 3.48 4.69
C MET A 62 -23.24 2.78 5.18
N GLN A 63 -23.10 1.59 5.76
CA GLN A 63 -24.25 0.80 6.23
C GLN A 63 -24.98 1.51 7.37
N ALA A 64 -24.25 2.15 8.30
CA ALA A 64 -24.85 2.93 9.39
C ALA A 64 -25.70 4.13 8.89
N GLN A 65 -25.51 4.57 7.67
CA GLN A 65 -26.23 5.69 7.04
C GLN A 65 -27.24 5.24 5.97
N SER A 66 -27.37 3.92 5.75
CA SER A 66 -28.27 3.34 4.75
C SER A 66 -29.37 2.50 5.41
N LEU A 67 -30.59 2.66 4.93
CA LEU A 67 -31.72 1.82 5.34
C LEU A 67 -31.76 0.48 4.57
N ARG A 68 -30.97 0.34 3.52
CA ARG A 68 -30.87 -0.89 2.72
C ARG A 68 -29.50 -1.49 2.85
N PRO A 69 -29.34 -2.81 2.72
CA PRO A 69 -28.03 -3.43 2.63
C PRO A 69 -27.19 -2.80 1.52
N ILE A 70 -25.97 -2.34 1.87
CA ILE A 70 -25.01 -1.82 0.91
C ILE A 70 -24.44 -2.98 0.11
N LYS A 71 -24.35 -2.81 -1.21
CA LYS A 71 -23.67 -3.78 -2.09
C LYS A 71 -22.17 -3.73 -1.85
N THR A 72 -21.57 -4.88 -1.54
CA THR A 72 -20.13 -4.99 -1.32
C THR A 72 -19.51 -6.06 -2.20
N PHE A 73 -18.28 -5.85 -2.65
CA PHE A 73 -17.61 -6.69 -3.63
C PHE A 73 -16.21 -7.06 -3.15
N THR A 74 -15.87 -8.35 -3.27
CA THR A 74 -14.51 -8.84 -3.04
C THR A 74 -14.11 -9.86 -4.09
N ILE A 75 -12.80 -10.03 -4.26
CA ILE A 75 -12.24 -11.18 -4.96
C ILE A 75 -11.44 -12.03 -3.99
N GLY A 76 -11.54 -13.34 -4.16
CA GLY A 76 -10.69 -14.34 -3.53
C GLY A 76 -9.78 -14.99 -4.55
N PHE A 77 -8.69 -15.56 -4.10
CA PHE A 77 -7.80 -16.38 -4.91
C PHE A 77 -7.90 -17.83 -4.46
N GLU A 78 -7.81 -18.76 -5.41
CA GLU A 78 -7.83 -20.19 -5.10
C GLU A 78 -6.55 -20.64 -4.37
N GLU A 79 -5.44 -19.88 -4.52
CA GLU A 79 -4.16 -20.18 -3.90
C GLU A 79 -4.17 -19.89 -2.40
N ALA A 80 -3.76 -20.89 -1.61
CA ALA A 80 -3.62 -20.77 -0.17
C ALA A 80 -2.59 -19.68 0.20
N GLY A 81 -3.00 -18.67 0.96
CA GLY A 81 -2.14 -17.58 1.47
C GLY A 81 -2.42 -16.20 0.89
N PHE A 82 -3.20 -16.09 -0.18
CA PHE A 82 -3.61 -14.81 -0.78
C PHE A 82 -5.12 -14.57 -0.70
N ASN A 83 -5.86 -15.48 -0.06
CA ASN A 83 -7.32 -15.40 -0.01
C ASN A 83 -7.81 -14.58 1.19
N GLU A 84 -8.13 -13.33 0.95
CA GLU A 84 -8.74 -12.42 1.93
C GLU A 84 -10.28 -12.47 1.92
N ALA A 85 -10.89 -13.17 0.96
CA ALA A 85 -12.35 -13.22 0.82
C ALA A 85 -13.05 -13.74 2.08
N GLY A 86 -12.44 -14.69 2.81
CA GLY A 86 -13.00 -15.19 4.08
C GLY A 86 -13.13 -14.10 5.16
N PHE A 87 -12.19 -13.17 5.24
CA PHE A 87 -12.29 -12.03 6.16
C PHE A 87 -13.34 -11.03 5.68
N ALA A 88 -13.37 -10.71 4.38
CA ALA A 88 -14.37 -9.84 3.79
C ALA A 88 -15.79 -10.37 4.04
N LYS A 89 -16.01 -11.68 3.84
CA LYS A 89 -17.28 -12.35 4.11
C LYS A 89 -17.71 -12.20 5.56
N SER A 90 -16.81 -12.46 6.51
CA SER A 90 -17.10 -12.35 7.94
C SER A 90 -17.50 -10.92 8.33
N VAL A 91 -16.86 -9.91 7.75
CA VAL A 91 -17.20 -8.50 7.93
C VAL A 91 -18.55 -8.18 7.30
N ALA A 92 -18.79 -8.64 6.07
CA ALA A 92 -20.04 -8.46 5.35
C ALA A 92 -21.25 -9.04 6.11
N GLU A 93 -21.11 -10.25 6.63
CA GLU A 93 -22.12 -10.91 7.46
C GLU A 93 -22.38 -10.13 8.76
N HIS A 94 -21.33 -9.65 9.43
CA HIS A 94 -21.45 -8.88 10.67
C HIS A 94 -22.15 -7.53 10.47
N ILE A 95 -21.82 -6.83 9.36
CA ILE A 95 -22.41 -5.52 9.03
C ILE A 95 -23.77 -5.66 8.32
N ASN A 96 -24.11 -6.87 7.83
CA ASN A 96 -25.32 -7.18 7.08
C ASN A 96 -25.41 -6.45 5.74
N THR A 97 -24.36 -6.59 4.93
CA THR A 97 -24.29 -6.05 3.54
C THR A 97 -24.77 -7.07 2.51
N ASP A 98 -25.16 -6.60 1.32
CA ASP A 98 -25.42 -7.44 0.12
C ASP A 98 -24.08 -7.74 -0.57
N HIS A 99 -23.43 -8.84 -0.14
CA HIS A 99 -22.07 -9.17 -0.47
C HIS A 99 -21.93 -10.12 -1.65
N THR A 100 -21.09 -9.76 -2.61
CA THR A 100 -20.76 -10.58 -3.78
C THR A 100 -19.27 -10.93 -3.78
N GLU A 101 -18.98 -12.21 -3.85
CA GLU A 101 -17.60 -12.75 -3.92
C GLU A 101 -17.34 -13.33 -5.32
N LEU A 102 -16.13 -13.12 -5.86
CA LEU A 102 -15.63 -13.79 -7.04
C LEU A 102 -14.29 -14.45 -6.71
N TYR A 103 -14.21 -15.76 -6.94
CA TYR A 103 -12.94 -16.47 -6.84
C TYR A 103 -12.25 -16.49 -8.20
N VAL A 104 -11.02 -16.03 -8.24
CA VAL A 104 -10.22 -15.80 -9.43
C VAL A 104 -9.12 -16.85 -9.50
N SER A 105 -9.01 -17.48 -10.66
CA SER A 105 -7.92 -18.43 -10.98
C SER A 105 -6.68 -17.67 -11.48
N SER A 106 -5.54 -18.37 -11.51
CA SER A 106 -4.31 -17.85 -12.14
C SER A 106 -4.51 -17.55 -13.63
N GLU A 107 -5.39 -18.30 -14.32
CA GLU A 107 -5.71 -18.07 -15.74
C GLU A 107 -6.49 -16.76 -15.94
N ASP A 108 -7.45 -16.45 -15.05
CA ASP A 108 -8.16 -15.17 -15.08
C ASP A 108 -7.20 -13.99 -14.90
N ALA A 109 -6.26 -14.12 -13.99
CA ALA A 109 -5.23 -13.10 -13.76
C ALA A 109 -4.34 -12.91 -15.01
N LEU A 110 -3.89 -13.99 -15.64
CA LEU A 110 -3.10 -13.96 -16.87
C LEU A 110 -3.86 -13.30 -18.04
N ASN A 111 -5.17 -13.51 -18.15
CA ASN A 111 -6.03 -12.92 -19.18
C ASN A 111 -6.20 -11.39 -19.05
N VAL A 112 -5.84 -10.79 -17.89
CA VAL A 112 -5.83 -9.33 -17.72
C VAL A 112 -4.57 -8.71 -18.31
N ILE A 113 -3.42 -9.41 -18.26
CA ILE A 113 -2.09 -8.86 -18.63
C ILE A 113 -2.09 -8.18 -20.01
N PRO A 114 -2.66 -8.77 -21.09
CA PRO A 114 -2.69 -8.14 -22.41
C PRO A 114 -3.46 -6.81 -22.46
N LYS A 115 -4.36 -6.54 -21.50
CA LYS A 115 -5.15 -5.31 -21.42
C LYS A 115 -4.43 -4.18 -20.71
N LEU A 116 -3.43 -4.48 -19.88
CA LEU A 116 -2.75 -3.50 -19.04
C LEU A 116 -2.13 -2.33 -19.81
N PRO A 117 -1.47 -2.54 -20.97
CA PRO A 117 -0.90 -1.42 -21.75
C PRO A 117 -1.95 -0.41 -22.21
N GLU A 118 -3.16 -0.85 -22.54
CA GLU A 118 -4.27 0.02 -22.94
C GLU A 118 -4.88 0.75 -21.75
N LEU A 119 -5.01 0.06 -20.60
CA LEU A 119 -5.59 0.60 -19.37
C LEU A 119 -4.73 1.70 -18.76
N TYR A 120 -3.42 1.47 -18.68
CA TYR A 120 -2.50 2.38 -18.00
C TYR A 120 -1.78 3.35 -18.93
N CYS A 121 -1.71 3.06 -20.25
CA CYS A 121 -1.01 3.85 -21.28
C CYS A 121 0.50 4.00 -21.05
N GLU A 122 1.06 3.34 -20.05
CA GLU A 122 2.49 3.33 -19.69
C GLU A 122 2.83 2.06 -18.90
N PRO A 123 4.12 1.69 -18.78
CA PRO A 123 4.52 0.61 -17.90
C PRO A 123 4.18 0.96 -16.44
N PHE A 124 3.31 0.17 -15.83
CA PHE A 124 2.88 0.33 -14.45
C PHE A 124 3.29 -0.90 -13.63
N ALA A 125 4.02 -0.69 -12.53
CA ALA A 125 4.75 -1.76 -11.84
C ALA A 125 4.00 -2.40 -10.66
N ASP A 126 2.88 -1.84 -10.22
CA ASP A 126 2.10 -2.43 -9.11
C ASP A 126 1.32 -3.67 -9.57
N SER A 127 1.68 -4.84 -9.06
CA SER A 127 1.02 -6.10 -9.39
C SER A 127 -0.45 -6.16 -8.95
N SER A 128 -0.86 -5.34 -7.98
CA SER A 128 -2.25 -5.28 -7.52
C SER A 128 -3.21 -4.61 -8.52
N GLN A 129 -2.70 -4.05 -9.64
CA GLN A 129 -3.50 -3.60 -10.77
C GLN A 129 -4.43 -4.71 -11.33
N ILE A 130 -3.96 -5.97 -11.32
CA ILE A 130 -4.74 -7.11 -11.82
C ILE A 130 -5.95 -7.40 -10.93
N PRO A 131 -5.79 -7.65 -9.61
CA PRO A 131 -6.94 -7.83 -8.72
C PRO A 131 -7.86 -6.61 -8.68
N THR A 132 -7.33 -5.39 -8.74
CA THR A 132 -8.15 -4.18 -8.78
C THR A 132 -9.03 -4.11 -10.03
N PHE A 133 -8.51 -4.48 -11.20
CA PHE A 133 -9.30 -4.58 -12.43
C PHE A 133 -10.39 -5.64 -12.31
N LEU A 134 -10.10 -6.82 -11.77
CA LEU A 134 -11.04 -7.91 -11.65
C LEU A 134 -12.18 -7.60 -10.68
N VAL A 135 -11.88 -7.01 -9.50
CA VAL A 135 -12.93 -6.58 -8.57
C VAL A 135 -13.78 -5.44 -9.13
N SER A 136 -13.17 -4.54 -9.90
CA SER A 136 -13.89 -3.47 -10.59
C SER A 136 -14.82 -4.00 -11.67
N ALA A 137 -14.38 -5.00 -12.43
CA ALA A 137 -15.21 -5.67 -13.44
C ALA A 137 -16.39 -6.43 -12.80
N LEU A 138 -16.18 -7.06 -11.65
CA LEU A 138 -17.25 -7.67 -10.87
C LEU A 138 -18.25 -6.62 -10.37
N ALA A 139 -17.77 -5.57 -9.72
CA ALA A 139 -18.63 -4.52 -9.17
C ALA A 139 -19.46 -3.83 -10.26
N ARG A 140 -18.87 -3.60 -11.45
CA ARG A 140 -19.53 -2.95 -12.58
C ARG A 140 -20.77 -3.71 -13.10
N GLN A 141 -20.87 -4.99 -12.87
CA GLN A 141 -22.06 -5.78 -13.22
C GLN A 141 -23.28 -5.43 -12.35
N HIS A 142 -23.06 -4.82 -11.19
CA HIS A 142 -24.10 -4.55 -10.19
C HIS A 142 -24.27 -3.07 -9.87
N VAL A 143 -23.20 -2.28 -10.01
CA VAL A 143 -23.17 -0.86 -9.64
C VAL A 143 -22.39 -0.04 -10.67
N THR A 144 -22.58 1.27 -10.64
CA THR A 144 -21.83 2.22 -11.49
C THR A 144 -20.84 3.03 -10.69
N VAL A 145 -21.03 3.12 -9.36
CA VAL A 145 -20.15 3.81 -8.42
C VAL A 145 -19.75 2.83 -7.32
N SER A 146 -18.47 2.84 -6.92
CA SER A 146 -17.97 2.06 -5.79
C SER A 146 -17.11 2.93 -4.87
N LEU A 147 -17.35 2.89 -3.57
CA LEU A 147 -16.46 3.48 -2.59
C LEU A 147 -15.31 2.53 -2.27
N SER A 148 -14.14 3.11 -1.99
CA SER A 148 -12.90 2.39 -1.67
C SER A 148 -12.30 2.87 -0.35
N GLY A 149 -11.56 1.97 0.32
CA GLY A 149 -10.77 2.29 1.51
C GLY A 149 -9.34 2.77 1.20
N ASP A 150 -9.02 3.07 -0.05
CA ASP A 150 -7.68 3.56 -0.43
C ASP A 150 -7.35 4.88 0.27
N GLY A 151 -6.06 5.13 0.51
CA GLY A 151 -5.57 6.28 1.28
C GLY A 151 -5.54 6.05 2.79
N GLY A 152 -6.16 4.98 3.30
CA GLY A 152 -6.16 4.66 4.73
C GLY A 152 -4.76 4.33 5.25
N ASP A 153 -4.03 3.51 4.55
CA ASP A 153 -2.66 3.11 4.94
C ASP A 153 -1.70 4.31 5.04
N GLU A 154 -1.78 5.24 4.09
CA GLU A 154 -0.94 6.44 4.06
C GLU A 154 -1.29 7.43 5.17
N LEU A 155 -2.58 7.59 5.46
CA LEU A 155 -3.06 8.57 6.44
C LEU A 155 -3.04 8.04 7.88
N PHE A 156 -3.13 6.71 8.08
CA PHE A 156 -3.26 6.08 9.41
C PHE A 156 -2.16 5.07 9.73
N CYS A 157 -1.01 5.14 9.05
CA CYS A 157 0.15 4.29 9.33
C CYS A 157 -0.13 2.78 9.14
N GLY A 158 -0.89 2.39 8.11
CA GLY A 158 -1.24 0.99 7.88
C GLY A 158 -0.09 0.14 7.34
N TYR A 159 0.89 0.72 6.65
CA TYR A 159 1.99 -0.03 6.07
C TYR A 159 3.01 -0.50 7.09
N ASN A 160 3.26 -1.79 7.13
CA ASN A 160 4.33 -2.39 7.96
C ASN A 160 5.72 -1.79 7.68
N ARG A 161 5.95 -1.24 6.47
CA ARG A 161 7.21 -0.63 6.07
C ARG A 161 7.58 0.59 6.94
N TYR A 162 6.61 1.36 7.43
CA TYR A 162 6.86 2.51 8.31
C TYR A 162 7.47 2.07 9.64
N VAL A 163 6.82 1.11 10.30
CA VAL A 163 7.29 0.57 11.58
C VAL A 163 8.63 -0.17 11.42
N PHE A 164 8.79 -0.88 10.29
CA PHE A 164 10.05 -1.57 9.98
C PHE A 164 11.18 -0.57 9.73
N ALA A 165 10.95 0.48 8.95
CA ALA A 165 11.96 1.51 8.67
C ALA A 165 12.39 2.23 9.94
N ASP A 166 11.46 2.68 10.76
CA ASP A 166 11.74 3.38 12.03
C ASP A 166 12.57 2.50 13.00
N LYS A 167 12.12 1.25 13.22
CA LYS A 167 12.85 0.32 14.10
C LYS A 167 14.23 -0.03 13.55
N SER A 168 14.33 -0.28 12.25
CA SER A 168 15.61 -0.61 11.61
C SER A 168 16.55 0.56 11.66
N TRP A 169 16.10 1.77 11.39
CA TRP A 169 16.91 2.98 11.43
C TRP A 169 17.43 3.27 12.83
N LYS A 170 16.60 3.19 13.85
CA LYS A 170 17.01 3.37 15.26
C LYS A 170 18.11 2.39 15.69
N GLY A 171 18.10 1.17 15.14
CA GLY A 171 19.17 0.19 15.33
C GLY A 171 20.43 0.50 14.52
N LEU A 172 20.26 0.74 13.22
CA LEU A 172 21.35 0.96 12.27
C LEU A 172 22.14 2.25 12.56
N ASN A 173 21.46 3.31 12.98
CA ASN A 173 22.09 4.60 13.26
C ASN A 173 23.11 4.53 14.42
N ARG A 174 23.09 3.47 15.24
CA ARG A 174 24.10 3.23 16.29
C ARG A 174 25.40 2.62 15.76
N VAL A 175 25.40 2.12 14.51
CA VAL A 175 26.55 1.49 13.88
C VAL A 175 27.17 2.45 12.86
N PRO A 176 28.49 2.73 12.90
CA PRO A 176 29.13 3.62 11.93
C PRO A 176 28.86 3.19 10.49
N LEU A 177 28.60 4.17 9.60
CA LEU A 177 28.28 3.93 8.19
C LEU A 177 29.35 3.08 7.49
N ALA A 178 30.63 3.29 7.78
CA ALA A 178 31.73 2.49 7.19
C ALA A 178 31.58 0.99 7.47
N VAL A 179 31.20 0.63 8.70
CA VAL A 179 30.98 -0.77 9.10
C VAL A 179 29.74 -1.33 8.38
N ARG A 180 28.64 -0.56 8.36
CA ARG A 180 27.41 -0.95 7.66
C ARG A 180 27.64 -1.17 6.17
N THR A 181 28.38 -0.27 5.51
CA THR A 181 28.73 -0.39 4.09
C THR A 181 29.62 -1.60 3.82
N LEU A 182 30.56 -1.91 4.72
CA LEU A 182 31.41 -3.10 4.57
C LEU A 182 30.58 -4.38 4.65
N ILE A 183 29.65 -4.47 5.61
CA ILE A 183 28.72 -5.60 5.76
C ILE A 183 27.84 -5.75 4.51
N SER A 184 27.20 -4.65 4.06
CA SER A 184 26.36 -4.64 2.88
C SER A 184 27.09 -5.18 1.65
N ARG A 185 28.25 -4.61 1.34
CA ARG A 185 29.09 -5.05 0.21
C ARG A 185 29.53 -6.51 0.33
N SER A 186 29.86 -6.97 1.54
CA SER A 186 30.26 -8.36 1.77
C SER A 186 29.11 -9.34 1.47
N VAL A 187 27.86 -8.97 1.83
CA VAL A 187 26.68 -9.79 1.56
C VAL A 187 26.29 -9.74 0.07
N GLU A 188 26.35 -8.56 -0.55
CA GLU A 188 26.00 -8.34 -1.97
C GLU A 188 26.95 -9.04 -2.94
N ASN A 189 28.25 -9.12 -2.59
CA ASN A 189 29.25 -9.79 -3.40
C ASN A 189 29.12 -11.34 -3.38
N PHE A 190 28.35 -11.89 -2.46
CA PHE A 190 28.11 -13.34 -2.42
C PHE A 190 26.84 -13.72 -3.21
N PRO A 191 26.93 -14.69 -4.13
CA PRO A 191 25.76 -15.14 -4.89
C PRO A 191 24.66 -15.67 -3.97
N THR A 192 23.41 -15.31 -4.27
CA THR A 192 22.19 -15.76 -3.53
C THR A 192 22.14 -17.28 -3.37
N GLY A 193 22.56 -18.03 -4.39
CA GLY A 193 22.62 -19.49 -4.35
C GLY A 193 23.57 -20.05 -3.29
N SER A 194 24.65 -19.33 -2.96
CA SER A 194 25.61 -19.74 -1.92
C SER A 194 25.02 -19.54 -0.53
N TRP A 195 24.31 -18.45 -0.31
CA TRP A 195 23.55 -18.21 0.93
C TRP A 195 22.46 -19.24 1.15
N ASN A 196 21.69 -19.58 0.11
CA ASN A 196 20.66 -20.60 0.20
C ASN A 196 21.23 -21.98 0.56
N LYS A 197 22.41 -22.36 0.03
CA LYS A 197 23.09 -23.60 0.40
C LYS A 197 23.58 -23.60 1.85
N LEU A 198 24.13 -22.48 2.33
CA LEU A 198 24.60 -22.33 3.71
C LEU A 198 23.45 -22.48 4.69
N PHE A 199 22.32 -21.78 4.43
CA PHE A 199 21.15 -21.83 5.31
C PHE A 199 20.36 -23.13 5.19
N ALA A 200 20.35 -23.81 4.05
CA ALA A 200 19.75 -25.14 3.92
C ALA A 200 20.44 -26.18 4.83
N GLY A 201 21.74 -26.00 5.12
CA GLY A 201 22.47 -26.81 6.11
C GLY A 201 21.97 -26.53 7.55
N ILE A 202 21.71 -25.28 7.88
CA ILE A 202 21.22 -24.85 9.21
C ILE A 202 19.74 -25.26 9.40
N ASP A 203 18.94 -25.16 8.36
CA ASP A 203 17.50 -25.47 8.38
C ASP A 203 17.24 -26.98 8.65
N ARG A 204 18.18 -27.85 8.24
CA ARG A 204 18.15 -29.29 8.57
C ARG A 204 18.36 -29.57 10.07
N MET A 205 18.96 -28.63 10.79
CA MET A 205 19.22 -28.74 12.24
C MET A 205 18.15 -28.03 13.09
N SER A 206 17.24 -27.25 12.46
CA SER A 206 16.20 -26.51 13.16
C SER A 206 14.89 -27.32 13.25
N PRO A 207 14.26 -27.40 14.44
CA PRO A 207 12.96 -28.08 14.59
C PRO A 207 11.79 -27.34 13.89
N ARG A 208 11.98 -26.07 13.48
CA ARG A 208 11.01 -25.28 12.71
C ARG A 208 11.45 -25.27 11.24
N ARG A 209 10.80 -26.10 10.42
CA ARG A 209 10.97 -26.07 8.96
C ARG A 209 10.40 -24.75 8.41
N PHE A 210 11.26 -23.85 7.96
CA PHE A 210 10.90 -22.64 7.23
C PHE A 210 10.71 -22.96 5.73
N ASN A 211 9.68 -23.75 5.41
CA ASN A 211 9.38 -24.14 4.04
C ASN A 211 9.05 -22.91 3.18
N GLY A 212 9.77 -22.74 2.07
CA GLY A 212 9.47 -21.73 1.05
C GLY A 212 10.17 -20.38 1.20
N ILE A 213 11.04 -20.18 2.20
CA ILE A 213 11.76 -18.92 2.39
C ILE A 213 13.12 -18.96 1.68
N SER A 214 13.31 -18.12 0.66
CA SER A 214 14.63 -17.84 0.10
C SER A 214 15.43 -16.92 1.06
N TRP A 215 16.28 -17.54 1.87
CA TRP A 215 17.14 -16.78 2.79
C TRP A 215 18.13 -15.86 2.08
N GLY A 216 18.61 -16.28 0.87
CA GLY A 216 19.49 -15.48 0.05
C GLY A 216 18.86 -14.15 -0.35
N ASP A 217 17.60 -14.17 -0.79
CA ASP A 217 16.87 -12.94 -1.19
C ASP A 217 16.59 -12.03 0.00
N LYS A 218 16.23 -12.62 1.16
CA LYS A 218 16.02 -11.84 2.40
C LYS A 218 17.31 -11.17 2.88
N LEU A 219 18.43 -11.87 2.78
CA LEU A 219 19.73 -11.32 3.14
C LEU A 219 20.17 -10.22 2.20
N GLN A 220 19.96 -10.36 0.89
CA GLN A 220 20.29 -9.31 -0.06
C GLN A 220 19.42 -8.07 0.15
N LYS A 221 18.11 -8.23 0.34
CA LYS A 221 17.24 -7.10 0.73
C LYS A 221 17.66 -6.46 2.06
N GLY A 222 18.02 -7.28 3.04
CA GLY A 222 18.55 -6.79 4.33
C GLY A 222 19.87 -6.04 4.18
N ALA A 223 20.79 -6.51 3.33
CA ALA A 223 22.07 -5.87 3.07
C ALA A 223 21.89 -4.47 2.47
N GLN A 224 20.95 -4.31 1.53
CA GLN A 224 20.61 -3.01 0.95
C GLN A 224 20.15 -2.02 2.01
N VAL A 225 19.30 -2.46 2.95
CA VAL A 225 18.84 -1.63 4.06
C VAL A 225 19.98 -1.26 5.01
N ILE A 226 20.87 -2.21 5.34
CA ILE A 226 22.02 -2.01 6.24
C ILE A 226 22.97 -0.93 5.70
N GLY A 227 23.18 -0.87 4.37
CA GLY A 227 24.06 0.09 3.69
C GLY A 227 23.50 1.51 3.60
N SER A 228 22.30 1.78 4.08
CA SER A 228 21.64 3.09 3.97
C SER A 228 22.40 4.20 4.72
N LYS A 229 22.50 5.39 4.11
CA LYS A 229 23.24 6.54 4.68
C LYS A 229 22.44 7.23 5.77
N ASP A 230 21.16 7.43 5.51
CA ASP A 230 20.19 8.13 6.35
C ASP A 230 18.83 7.45 6.23
N LEU A 231 17.83 7.96 6.93
CA LEU A 231 16.46 7.43 6.89
C LEU A 231 15.84 7.57 5.51
N ASN A 232 16.13 8.66 4.80
CA ASN A 232 15.60 8.88 3.46
C ASN A 232 16.13 7.83 2.48
N ASP A 233 17.44 7.55 2.48
CA ASP A 233 18.06 6.49 1.66
C ASP A 233 17.50 5.11 2.03
N LEU A 234 17.28 4.84 3.32
CA LEU A 234 16.65 3.60 3.79
C LEU A 234 15.24 3.46 3.25
N TYR A 235 14.43 4.50 3.40
CA TYR A 235 13.04 4.49 2.96
C TYR A 235 12.93 4.35 1.44
N MET A 236 13.74 5.11 0.69
CA MET A 236 13.81 5.01 -0.76
C MET A 236 14.16 3.59 -1.24
N ARG A 237 15.08 2.90 -0.55
CA ARG A 237 15.42 1.50 -0.86
C ARG A 237 14.29 0.53 -0.57
N LEU A 238 13.44 0.82 0.41
CA LEU A 238 12.28 -0.01 0.75
C LEU A 238 11.13 0.13 -0.26
N VAL A 239 10.94 1.34 -0.83
CA VAL A 239 9.83 1.62 -1.76
C VAL A 239 10.22 1.49 -3.23
N SER A 240 11.53 1.44 -3.55
CA SER A 240 12.01 1.35 -4.93
C SER A 240 12.06 -0.09 -5.42
N ASN A 241 11.42 -0.37 -6.55
CA ASN A 241 11.59 -1.64 -7.26
C ASN A 241 12.98 -1.76 -7.92
N TRP A 242 13.54 -0.63 -8.38
CA TRP A 242 14.88 -0.54 -8.98
C TRP A 242 15.78 0.34 -8.11
N GLN A 243 16.91 -0.24 -7.67
CA GLN A 243 17.87 0.50 -6.83
C GLN A 243 18.61 1.58 -7.59
N ASP A 244 18.84 1.38 -8.88
CA ASP A 244 19.45 2.33 -9.78
C ASP A 244 18.69 2.38 -11.11
N PRO A 245 17.66 3.23 -11.21
CA PRO A 245 16.90 3.42 -12.45
C PRO A 245 17.75 3.88 -13.63
N SER A 246 18.87 4.59 -13.39
CA SER A 246 19.79 5.04 -14.43
C SER A 246 20.50 3.89 -15.14
N SER A 247 20.61 2.75 -14.50
CA SER A 247 21.18 1.54 -15.12
C SER A 247 20.27 0.89 -16.17
N VAL A 248 18.98 1.23 -16.16
CA VAL A 248 17.94 0.65 -17.05
C VAL A 248 17.68 1.53 -18.27
N VAL A 249 17.77 2.85 -18.11
CA VAL A 249 17.48 3.82 -19.18
C VAL A 249 18.75 4.46 -19.68
N ILE A 250 19.08 4.21 -20.95
CA ILE A 250 20.29 4.72 -21.60
C ILE A 250 20.23 6.25 -21.72
N GLY A 251 21.27 6.95 -21.27
CA GLY A 251 21.42 8.40 -21.41
C GLY A 251 20.67 9.23 -20.37
N VAL A 252 20.12 8.61 -19.33
CA VAL A 252 19.53 9.33 -18.19
C VAL A 252 20.59 9.56 -17.13
N GLU A 253 20.83 10.82 -16.78
CA GLU A 253 21.57 11.15 -15.57
C GLU A 253 20.73 10.77 -14.34
N ARG A 254 21.42 10.32 -13.27
CA ARG A 254 20.77 9.92 -12.03
C ARG A 254 19.94 11.08 -11.47
N HIS A 255 18.65 11.08 -11.75
CA HIS A 255 17.74 12.01 -11.11
C HIS A 255 17.71 11.68 -9.60
N GLN A 256 18.18 12.63 -8.80
CA GLN A 256 17.89 12.58 -7.37
C GLN A 256 16.38 12.83 -7.23
N ASN A 257 15.61 11.75 -7.09
CA ASN A 257 14.22 11.88 -6.67
C ASN A 257 14.23 12.64 -5.35
N LYS A 258 13.71 13.84 -5.38
CA LYS A 258 13.53 14.69 -4.20
C LYS A 258 12.26 14.28 -3.42
N LEU A 259 12.09 13.01 -3.15
CA LEU A 259 11.22 12.59 -2.08
C LEU A 259 11.96 12.90 -0.78
N LEU A 260 11.66 14.03 -0.19
CA LEU A 260 12.46 14.59 0.88
C LEU A 260 11.76 14.31 2.21
N ILE A 261 12.06 13.16 2.81
CA ILE A 261 11.86 12.98 4.27
C ILE A 261 12.60 14.09 5.04
N ASP A 262 13.69 14.61 4.45
CA ASP A 262 14.49 15.71 5.00
C ASP A 262 14.00 17.11 4.58
N ASP A 263 12.74 17.26 4.08
CA ASP A 263 12.17 18.58 3.81
C ASP A 263 12.09 19.37 5.14
N PRO A 264 12.58 20.62 5.19
CA PRO A 264 12.49 21.46 6.39
C PRO A 264 11.07 21.61 6.94
N LEU A 265 10.05 21.51 6.10
CA LEU A 265 8.65 21.54 6.51
C LEU A 265 8.22 20.30 7.31
N LEU A 266 8.98 19.20 7.23
CA LEU A 266 8.73 17.97 7.98
C LEU A 266 9.63 17.83 9.21
N ALA A 267 10.49 18.82 9.50
CA ALA A 267 11.54 18.71 10.52
C ALA A 267 11.01 18.39 11.92
N GLU A 268 9.83 18.90 12.27
CA GLU A 268 9.20 18.71 13.59
C GLU A 268 8.45 17.37 13.73
N LEU A 269 8.20 16.67 12.62
CA LEU A 269 7.53 15.37 12.64
C LEU A 269 8.49 14.26 13.07
N ASP A 270 7.94 13.22 13.68
CA ASP A 270 8.69 11.98 13.91
C ASP A 270 8.95 11.22 12.58
N ASP A 271 9.80 10.23 12.63
CA ASP A 271 10.26 9.49 11.46
C ASP A 271 9.10 8.78 10.71
N ILE A 272 8.11 8.27 11.45
CA ILE A 272 6.93 7.62 10.85
C ILE A 272 6.05 8.65 10.16
N ALA A 273 5.73 9.75 10.82
CA ALA A 273 4.91 10.81 10.26
C ALA A 273 5.55 11.45 9.02
N LYS A 274 6.89 11.57 8.97
CA LYS A 274 7.63 12.01 7.78
C LYS A 274 7.42 11.07 6.60
N MET A 275 7.56 9.76 6.82
CA MET A 275 7.34 8.76 5.76
C MET A 275 5.90 8.78 5.26
N MET A 276 4.91 8.86 6.16
CA MET A 276 3.50 8.97 5.81
C MET A 276 3.22 10.24 4.99
N ALA A 277 3.77 11.38 5.40
CA ALA A 277 3.62 12.64 4.68
C ALA A 277 4.21 12.59 3.26
N VAL A 278 5.36 11.96 3.09
CA VAL A 278 5.98 11.75 1.77
C VAL A 278 5.11 10.84 0.91
N ASP A 279 4.62 9.73 1.44
CA ASP A 279 3.76 8.81 0.69
C ASP A 279 2.44 9.47 0.27
N THR A 280 1.85 10.28 1.12
CA THR A 280 0.60 11.00 0.81
C THR A 280 0.73 11.95 -0.38
N VAL A 281 1.90 12.51 -0.64
CA VAL A 281 2.13 13.44 -1.76
C VAL A 281 2.83 12.81 -2.96
N SER A 282 3.23 11.54 -2.87
CA SER A 282 3.96 10.83 -3.93
C SER A 282 3.32 9.47 -4.24
N TYR A 283 3.49 8.48 -3.37
CA TYR A 283 3.03 7.11 -3.59
C TYR A 283 1.50 7.03 -3.75
N LEU A 284 0.76 7.73 -2.88
CA LEU A 284 -0.70 7.75 -2.96
C LEU A 284 -1.22 8.30 -4.30
N PRO A 285 -0.83 9.51 -4.77
CA PRO A 285 -1.33 10.04 -6.03
C PRO A 285 -0.75 9.35 -7.28
N ASP A 286 0.51 8.91 -7.24
CA ASP A 286 1.22 8.44 -8.44
C ASP A 286 1.14 6.91 -8.63
N ASP A 287 0.78 6.15 -7.59
CA ASP A 287 0.61 4.70 -7.64
C ASP A 287 -0.82 4.29 -7.25
N ILE A 288 -1.21 4.46 -6.00
CA ILE A 288 -2.47 3.91 -5.46
C ILE A 288 -3.68 4.47 -6.20
N LEU A 289 -3.80 5.80 -6.33
CA LEU A 289 -4.96 6.42 -6.97
C LEU A 289 -4.95 6.20 -8.49
N VAL A 290 -3.79 6.20 -9.14
CA VAL A 290 -3.68 5.87 -10.57
C VAL A 290 -4.14 4.44 -10.82
N LYS A 291 -3.71 3.49 -9.98
CA LYS A 291 -4.10 2.09 -10.07
C LYS A 291 -5.61 1.92 -10.02
N VAL A 292 -6.23 2.48 -8.98
CA VAL A 292 -7.67 2.32 -8.75
C VAL A 292 -8.47 3.00 -9.84
N ASP A 293 -8.12 4.24 -10.20
CA ASP A 293 -8.81 5.01 -11.23
C ASP A 293 -8.74 4.32 -12.60
N ARG A 294 -7.53 3.94 -13.06
CA ARG A 294 -7.34 3.32 -14.37
C ARG A 294 -8.02 1.96 -14.48
N ALA A 295 -7.88 1.12 -13.44
CA ALA A 295 -8.53 -0.18 -13.41
C ALA A 295 -10.06 -0.07 -13.43
N ALA A 296 -10.64 0.82 -12.64
CA ALA A 296 -12.08 1.01 -12.55
C ALA A 296 -12.65 1.70 -13.80
N MET A 297 -11.99 2.76 -14.29
CA MET A 297 -12.41 3.44 -15.52
C MET A 297 -12.32 2.54 -16.75
N GLY A 298 -11.37 1.61 -16.77
CA GLY A 298 -11.26 0.60 -17.83
C GLY A 298 -12.49 -0.30 -18.00
N VAL A 299 -13.35 -0.37 -16.98
CA VAL A 299 -14.64 -1.06 -17.01
C VAL A 299 -15.83 -0.12 -16.83
N SER A 300 -15.60 1.20 -16.92
CA SER A 300 -16.62 2.25 -16.73
C SER A 300 -17.27 2.23 -15.34
N LEU A 301 -16.49 1.96 -14.31
CA LEU A 301 -16.87 2.07 -12.90
C LEU A 301 -16.25 3.34 -12.32
N GLU A 302 -17.05 4.21 -11.73
CA GLU A 302 -16.56 5.36 -10.95
C GLU A 302 -16.13 4.87 -9.57
N THR A 303 -14.92 5.24 -9.14
CA THR A 303 -14.45 4.99 -7.77
C THR A 303 -14.38 6.29 -6.96
N ARG A 304 -14.74 6.20 -5.68
CA ARG A 304 -14.67 7.30 -4.73
C ARG A 304 -13.86 6.87 -3.51
N VAL A 305 -13.04 7.79 -3.00
CA VAL A 305 -12.08 7.53 -1.92
C VAL A 305 -12.39 8.43 -0.72
N PRO A 306 -13.22 8.00 0.25
CA PRO A 306 -13.70 8.85 1.34
C PRO A 306 -12.64 9.32 2.33
N PHE A 307 -11.46 8.74 2.34
CA PHE A 307 -10.35 9.20 3.18
C PHE A 307 -9.66 10.47 2.64
N LEU A 308 -9.98 10.90 1.41
CA LEU A 308 -9.34 12.04 0.73
C LEU A 308 -10.26 13.23 0.53
#